data_37aa66f2eda0066984854dcf953e311f
#
_entry.id   37aa66f2eda0066984854dcf953e311f
#
_cell.length_a   1.000
_cell.length_b   1.000
_cell.length_c   1.000
_cell.angle_alpha   90.00
_cell.angle_beta   90.00
_cell.angle_gamma   90.00
#
_symmetry.space_group_name_H-M   'P 1'
#
loop_
_entity.id
_entity.type
_entity.pdbx_description
1 polymer ?
#
loop_
_entity_poly.entity_id
_entity_poly.type
_entity_poly.pdbx_seq_one_letter_code
_entity_poly.pdbx_strand_id
1 'polypeptide(L)'
;MRTYITTPIYYVNAVPHVGTATTTLLADAQARYHRMQGLDTWFLTGTDEHAQKVSDAAIAAGETPQAFVDKVSQSFVEAWKFLDCRYDTFIRTSEDRHKDVVREVFQRLEKSGDIYLGVYEGWYSVADETFFRDTDVDDNGIVKETGAKVERISEDVHYFRLSAYGERLKEHIISTPGFLIPDTRRNEVLAFIEQGLRDIAISRKNAGWGIEVPGDASKVVYVWFDALINYLTESGWPNNPAWNQTWPATAHLMAKEIFTRFHATLWPAMLMALELPLPKHVVGHGWWVVRDEEGLLG
;
A
#
# COMPACT_ATOMS: atom_id res chain seq x y z
N MET A 1 -4.04 -4.31 -24.95
CA MET A 1 -3.70 -3.98 -23.54
C MET A 1 -5.00 -4.05 -22.75
N ARG A 2 -4.99 -4.79 -21.67
CA ARG A 2 -6.12 -4.99 -20.78
C ARG A 2 -6.42 -3.71 -19.97
N THR A 3 -7.67 -3.45 -19.67
CA THR A 3 -8.04 -2.42 -18.69
C THR A 3 -7.89 -2.99 -17.29
N TYR A 4 -6.88 -2.56 -16.56
CA TYR A 4 -6.53 -3.09 -15.25
C TYR A 4 -6.93 -2.10 -14.16
N ILE A 5 -7.94 -2.46 -13.38
CA ILE A 5 -8.52 -1.65 -12.29
C ILE A 5 -8.16 -2.32 -10.96
N THR A 6 -7.76 -1.54 -9.98
CA THR A 6 -7.41 -2.09 -8.66
C THR A 6 -8.00 -1.26 -7.52
N THR A 7 -8.29 -1.92 -6.40
CA THR A 7 -8.39 -1.28 -5.09
C THR A 7 -7.04 -1.35 -4.37
N PRO A 8 -6.85 -0.70 -3.20
CA PRO A 8 -5.84 -1.15 -2.25
C PRO A 8 -6.18 -2.56 -1.78
N ILE A 9 -5.20 -3.23 -1.21
CA ILE A 9 -5.44 -4.43 -0.42
C ILE A 9 -5.67 -4.03 1.03
N TYR A 10 -6.55 -4.75 1.73
CA TYR A 10 -7.08 -4.34 3.04
C TYR A 10 -6.42 -5.10 4.18
N TYR A 11 -6.09 -4.40 5.28
CA TYR A 11 -5.61 -5.04 6.50
C TYR A 11 -6.64 -6.01 7.06
N VAL A 12 -6.18 -7.18 7.46
CA VAL A 12 -6.99 -8.25 8.05
C VAL A 12 -6.95 -8.27 9.58
N ASN A 13 -6.74 -7.13 10.21
CA ASN A 13 -6.83 -6.98 11.67
C ASN A 13 -8.29 -6.93 12.19
N ALA A 14 -9.24 -6.70 11.29
CA ALA A 14 -10.68 -6.69 11.56
C ALA A 14 -11.48 -7.10 10.31
N VAL A 15 -12.78 -7.34 10.48
CA VAL A 15 -13.72 -7.59 9.36
C VAL A 15 -13.90 -6.34 8.48
N PRO A 16 -14.34 -6.49 7.20
CA PRO A 16 -14.58 -5.35 6.33
C PRO A 16 -15.63 -4.39 6.90
N HIS A 17 -15.43 -3.09 6.67
CA HIS A 17 -16.32 -2.02 7.09
C HIS A 17 -16.79 -1.18 5.89
N VAL A 18 -17.69 -0.23 6.12
CA VAL A 18 -18.29 0.59 5.06
C VAL A 18 -17.26 1.34 4.22
N GLY A 19 -16.15 1.78 4.79
CA GLY A 19 -15.06 2.45 4.06
C GLY A 19 -14.39 1.55 3.02
N THR A 20 -14.02 0.31 3.42
CA THR A 20 -13.44 -0.67 2.50
C THR A 20 -14.45 -1.10 1.43
N ALA A 21 -15.72 -1.29 1.81
CA ALA A 21 -16.81 -1.59 0.89
C ALA A 21 -17.00 -0.49 -0.16
N THR A 22 -16.94 0.77 0.23
CA THR A 22 -17.07 1.92 -0.68
C THR A 22 -16.03 1.89 -1.78
N THR A 23 -14.75 1.74 -1.42
CA THR A 23 -13.65 1.68 -2.41
C THR A 23 -13.86 0.52 -3.39
N THR A 24 -14.22 -0.67 -2.86
CA THR A 24 -14.43 -1.86 -3.69
C THR A 24 -15.64 -1.69 -4.63
N LEU A 25 -16.75 -1.11 -4.16
CA LEU A 25 -17.93 -0.84 -4.99
C LEU A 25 -17.64 0.20 -6.09
N LEU A 26 -16.86 1.23 -5.79
CA LEU A 26 -16.44 2.23 -6.80
C LEU A 26 -15.58 1.58 -7.90
N ALA A 27 -14.65 0.72 -7.51
CA ALA A 27 -13.81 -0.02 -8.46
C ALA A 27 -14.63 -1.02 -9.29
N ASP A 28 -15.57 -1.74 -8.66
CA ASP A 28 -16.48 -2.66 -9.35
C ASP A 28 -17.37 -1.93 -10.36
N ALA A 29 -17.94 -0.79 -9.97
CA ALA A 29 -18.74 0.04 -10.88
C ALA A 29 -17.93 0.47 -12.11
N GLN A 30 -16.68 0.90 -11.90
CA GLN A 30 -15.80 1.27 -13.00
C GLN A 30 -15.44 0.06 -13.87
N ALA A 31 -15.12 -1.09 -13.27
CA ALA A 31 -14.82 -2.30 -14.02
C ALA A 31 -16.03 -2.77 -14.85
N ARG A 32 -17.24 -2.74 -14.28
CA ARG A 32 -18.50 -3.03 -15.01
C ARG A 32 -18.70 -2.09 -16.17
N TYR A 33 -18.48 -0.79 -15.97
CA TYR A 33 -18.61 0.21 -17.05
C TYR A 33 -17.68 -0.09 -18.22
N HIS A 34 -16.41 -0.40 -17.95
CA HIS A 34 -15.46 -0.78 -19.00
C HIS A 34 -15.87 -2.07 -19.72
N ARG A 35 -16.33 -3.09 -18.98
CA ARG A 35 -16.85 -4.33 -19.58
C ARG A 35 -18.07 -4.10 -20.47
N MET A 36 -18.98 -3.19 -20.07
CA MET A 36 -20.14 -2.81 -20.90
C MET A 36 -19.73 -2.13 -22.20
N GLN A 37 -18.55 -1.48 -22.23
CA GLN A 37 -17.96 -0.90 -23.45
C GLN A 37 -17.23 -1.95 -24.31
N GLY A 38 -17.23 -3.22 -23.94
CA GLY A 38 -16.55 -4.30 -24.63
C GLY A 38 -15.03 -4.34 -24.40
N LEU A 39 -14.51 -3.64 -23.38
CA LEU A 39 -13.10 -3.65 -23.04
C LEU A 39 -12.74 -4.89 -22.22
N ASP A 40 -11.62 -5.55 -22.57
CA ASP A 40 -11.03 -6.62 -21.75
C ASP A 40 -10.57 -5.99 -20.42
N THR A 41 -11.33 -6.26 -19.36
CA THR A 41 -11.17 -5.61 -18.06
C THR A 41 -10.82 -6.61 -16.98
N TRP A 42 -9.79 -6.30 -16.21
CA TRP A 42 -9.31 -7.08 -15.06
C TRP A 42 -9.41 -6.25 -13.79
N PHE A 43 -10.14 -6.75 -12.81
CA PHE A 43 -10.34 -6.08 -11.53
C PHE A 43 -9.67 -6.86 -10.40
N LEU A 44 -8.69 -6.23 -9.75
CA LEU A 44 -7.95 -6.75 -8.60
C LEU A 44 -8.41 -6.10 -7.31
N THR A 45 -8.66 -6.91 -6.30
CA THR A 45 -8.74 -6.55 -4.88
C THR A 45 -8.01 -7.59 -4.04
N GLY A 46 -7.94 -7.42 -2.71
CA GLY A 46 -7.26 -8.41 -1.87
C GLY A 46 -7.05 -7.97 -0.44
N THR A 47 -6.19 -8.71 0.27
CA THR A 47 -5.87 -8.49 1.67
C THR A 47 -4.38 -8.32 1.91
N ASP A 48 -4.04 -7.39 2.81
CA ASP A 48 -2.71 -7.14 3.34
C ASP A 48 -2.57 -7.83 4.69
N GLU A 49 -1.69 -8.84 4.74
CA GLU A 49 -1.66 -9.84 5.80
C GLU A 49 -0.40 -9.81 6.67
N HIS A 50 0.65 -9.07 6.27
CA HIS A 50 1.95 -9.07 6.95
C HIS A 50 2.14 -7.92 7.96
N ALA A 51 1.09 -7.19 8.31
CA ALA A 51 1.15 -6.10 9.27
C ALA A 51 1.42 -6.61 10.70
N GLN A 52 2.18 -5.85 11.52
CA GLN A 52 2.38 -6.16 12.95
C GLN A 52 1.05 -6.27 13.69
N LYS A 53 0.09 -5.38 13.37
CA LYS A 53 -1.28 -5.42 13.93
C LYS A 53 -1.99 -6.75 13.70
N VAL A 54 -1.73 -7.40 12.59
CA VAL A 54 -2.33 -8.70 12.25
C VAL A 54 -1.75 -9.78 13.15
N SER A 55 -0.42 -9.77 13.36
CA SER A 55 0.23 -10.68 14.30
C SER A 55 -0.29 -10.49 15.73
N ASP A 56 -0.41 -9.24 16.17
CA ASP A 56 -0.92 -8.92 17.52
C ASP A 56 -2.38 -9.35 17.69
N ALA A 57 -3.22 -9.15 16.67
CA ALA A 57 -4.61 -9.61 16.67
C ALA A 57 -4.72 -11.14 16.71
N ALA A 58 -3.87 -11.86 15.98
CA ALA A 58 -3.81 -13.31 16.00
C ALA A 58 -3.42 -13.84 17.40
N ILE A 59 -2.39 -13.25 18.02
CA ILE A 59 -1.95 -13.59 19.39
C ILE A 59 -3.10 -13.35 20.39
N ALA A 60 -3.79 -12.20 20.29
CA ALA A 60 -4.93 -11.88 21.14
C ALA A 60 -6.10 -12.86 20.97
N ALA A 61 -6.28 -13.41 19.77
CA ALA A 61 -7.28 -14.43 19.47
C ALA A 61 -6.84 -15.86 19.86
N GLY A 62 -5.58 -16.07 20.28
CA GLY A 62 -5.02 -17.39 20.58
C GLY A 62 -4.81 -18.25 19.33
N GLU A 63 -4.65 -17.64 18.17
CA GLU A 63 -4.49 -18.29 16.87
C GLU A 63 -3.07 -18.06 16.32
N THR A 64 -2.63 -18.90 15.37
CA THR A 64 -1.44 -18.58 14.59
C THR A 64 -1.75 -17.45 13.60
N PRO A 65 -0.79 -16.59 13.22
CA PRO A 65 -1.02 -15.54 12.24
C PRO A 65 -1.64 -16.06 10.93
N GLN A 66 -1.16 -17.20 10.41
CA GLN A 66 -1.70 -17.80 9.19
C GLN A 66 -3.18 -18.21 9.34
N ALA A 67 -3.54 -18.88 10.42
CA ALA A 67 -4.94 -19.30 10.65
C ALA A 67 -5.87 -18.09 10.84
N PHE A 68 -5.37 -17.05 11.51
CA PHE A 68 -6.10 -15.80 11.70
C PHE A 68 -6.36 -15.09 10.37
N VAL A 69 -5.32 -14.89 9.54
CA VAL A 69 -5.48 -14.21 8.25
C VAL A 69 -6.35 -15.02 7.27
N ASP A 70 -6.28 -16.36 7.28
CA ASP A 70 -7.15 -17.21 6.46
C ASP A 70 -8.63 -16.98 6.78
N LYS A 71 -8.96 -16.90 8.08
CA LYS A 71 -10.32 -16.67 8.56
C LYS A 71 -10.81 -15.25 8.24
N VAL A 72 -10.00 -14.22 8.53
CA VAL A 72 -10.43 -12.84 8.33
C VAL A 72 -10.48 -12.50 6.84
N SER A 73 -9.51 -12.95 6.03
CA SER A 73 -9.52 -12.79 4.58
C SER A 73 -10.77 -13.38 3.95
N GLN A 74 -11.25 -14.53 4.44
CA GLN A 74 -12.50 -15.14 3.98
C GLN A 74 -13.70 -14.22 4.23
N SER A 75 -13.72 -13.44 5.32
CA SER A 75 -14.79 -12.48 5.58
C SER A 75 -14.87 -11.36 4.54
N PHE A 76 -13.73 -10.94 3.97
CA PHE A 76 -13.71 -10.00 2.85
C PHE A 76 -14.30 -10.63 1.58
N VAL A 77 -13.93 -11.86 1.27
CA VAL A 77 -14.49 -12.60 0.12
C VAL A 77 -16.02 -12.72 0.24
N GLU A 78 -16.52 -13.05 1.43
CA GLU A 78 -17.95 -13.17 1.70
C GLU A 78 -18.67 -11.80 1.59
N ALA A 79 -18.05 -10.74 2.11
CA ALA A 79 -18.59 -9.39 2.00
C ALA A 79 -18.68 -8.92 0.55
N TRP A 80 -17.64 -9.16 -0.25
CA TRP A 80 -17.65 -8.81 -1.69
C TRP A 80 -18.66 -9.63 -2.47
N LYS A 81 -18.85 -10.90 -2.12
CA LYS A 81 -19.91 -11.74 -2.68
C LYS A 81 -21.30 -11.23 -2.31
N PHE A 82 -21.51 -10.85 -1.05
CA PHE A 82 -22.79 -10.27 -0.58
C PHE A 82 -23.14 -8.97 -1.31
N LEU A 83 -22.13 -8.13 -1.60
CA LEU A 83 -22.28 -6.87 -2.33
C LEU A 83 -22.30 -7.04 -3.87
N ASP A 84 -22.29 -8.28 -4.39
CA ASP A 84 -22.19 -8.60 -5.84
C ASP A 84 -21.01 -7.90 -6.53
N CYS A 85 -19.88 -7.69 -5.83
CA CYS A 85 -18.65 -7.18 -6.44
C CYS A 85 -18.03 -8.25 -7.34
N ARG A 86 -17.73 -7.90 -8.61
CA ARG A 86 -17.24 -8.83 -9.63
C ARG A 86 -15.76 -8.59 -9.94
N TYR A 87 -14.91 -8.83 -8.94
CA TYR A 87 -13.46 -8.86 -9.13
C TYR A 87 -13.04 -10.15 -9.88
N ASP A 88 -11.94 -10.06 -10.61
CA ASP A 88 -11.35 -11.20 -11.32
C ASP A 88 -10.38 -11.95 -10.44
N THR A 89 -9.63 -11.23 -9.59
CA THR A 89 -8.67 -11.82 -8.65
C THR A 89 -8.76 -11.17 -7.27
N PHE A 90 -8.62 -12.02 -6.26
CA PHE A 90 -8.44 -11.65 -4.87
C PHE A 90 -7.04 -12.09 -4.44
N ILE A 91 -6.10 -11.13 -4.34
CA ILE A 91 -4.72 -11.41 -3.95
C ILE A 91 -4.56 -11.36 -2.43
N ARG A 92 -3.71 -12.23 -1.90
CA ARG A 92 -3.30 -12.22 -0.49
C ARG A 92 -1.79 -12.07 -0.41
N THR A 93 -1.28 -11.16 0.43
CA THR A 93 0.17 -10.96 0.53
C THR A 93 0.88 -12.17 1.14
N SER A 94 0.17 -13.05 1.85
CA SER A 94 0.71 -14.30 2.37
C SER A 94 0.89 -15.41 1.32
N GLU A 95 0.44 -15.22 0.06
CA GLU A 95 0.67 -16.17 -1.04
C GLU A 95 2.15 -16.21 -1.44
N ASP A 96 2.68 -17.41 -1.67
CA ASP A 96 4.09 -17.58 -2.04
C ASP A 96 4.45 -16.84 -3.34
N ARG A 97 3.53 -16.80 -4.32
CA ARG A 97 3.74 -16.04 -5.57
C ARG A 97 3.97 -14.55 -5.31
N HIS A 98 3.32 -13.97 -4.29
CA HIS A 98 3.52 -12.57 -3.92
C HIS A 98 4.84 -12.38 -3.17
N LYS A 99 5.13 -13.22 -2.19
CA LYS A 99 6.39 -13.19 -1.44
C LYS A 99 7.62 -13.28 -2.37
N ASP A 100 7.54 -14.11 -3.40
CA ASP A 100 8.64 -14.26 -4.37
C ASP A 100 8.85 -12.99 -5.20
N VAL A 101 7.76 -12.31 -5.62
CA VAL A 101 7.87 -11.04 -6.34
C VAL A 101 8.40 -9.93 -5.43
N VAL A 102 8.01 -9.88 -4.16
CA VAL A 102 8.54 -8.91 -3.19
C VAL A 102 10.04 -9.10 -3.01
N ARG A 103 10.51 -10.34 -2.84
CA ARG A 103 11.95 -10.65 -2.75
C ARG A 103 12.71 -10.22 -4.01
N GLU A 104 12.16 -10.49 -5.19
CA GLU A 104 12.74 -10.09 -6.47
C GLU A 104 12.85 -8.56 -6.60
N VAL A 105 11.79 -7.81 -6.24
CA VAL A 105 11.81 -6.33 -6.22
C VAL A 105 12.89 -5.84 -5.27
N PHE A 106 12.92 -6.38 -4.06
CA PHE A 106 13.91 -5.98 -3.04
C PHE A 106 15.35 -6.17 -3.56
N GLN A 107 15.67 -7.35 -4.09
CA GLN A 107 17.00 -7.68 -4.60
C GLN A 107 17.40 -6.80 -5.79
N ARG A 108 16.47 -6.49 -6.70
CA ARG A 108 16.76 -5.58 -7.82
C ARG A 108 17.09 -4.18 -7.36
N LEU A 109 16.30 -3.64 -6.43
CA LEU A 109 16.50 -2.29 -5.89
C LEU A 109 17.73 -2.19 -4.99
N GLU A 110 18.09 -3.26 -4.29
CA GLU A 110 19.36 -3.32 -3.55
C GLU A 110 20.56 -3.36 -4.51
N LYS A 111 20.48 -4.15 -5.56
CA LYS A 111 21.53 -4.23 -6.59
C LYS A 111 21.71 -2.92 -7.35
N SER A 112 20.66 -2.16 -7.61
CA SER A 112 20.76 -0.82 -8.25
C SER A 112 21.26 0.25 -7.29
N GLY A 113 21.30 -0.01 -5.98
CA GLY A 113 21.68 0.95 -4.94
C GLY A 113 20.52 1.86 -4.49
N ASP A 114 19.29 1.58 -4.93
CA ASP A 114 18.08 2.27 -4.47
C ASP A 114 17.64 1.81 -3.08
N ILE A 115 18.08 0.62 -2.67
CA ILE A 115 17.98 0.14 -1.28
C ILE A 115 19.40 0.11 -0.68
N TYR A 116 19.52 0.60 0.54
CA TYR A 116 20.78 0.61 1.29
C TYR A 116 20.55 0.39 2.79
N LEU A 117 21.53 -0.17 3.49
CA LEU A 117 21.51 -0.36 4.92
C LEU A 117 21.89 0.95 5.65
N GLY A 118 21.15 1.30 6.68
CA GLY A 118 21.41 2.46 7.54
C GLY A 118 20.84 2.24 8.95
N VAL A 119 21.15 3.15 9.85
CA VAL A 119 20.62 3.14 11.22
C VAL A 119 19.42 4.07 11.27
N TYR A 120 18.30 3.56 11.75
CA TYR A 120 17.16 4.40 12.12
C TYR A 120 17.24 4.73 13.61
N GLU A 121 17.18 6.02 13.92
CA GLU A 121 17.02 6.52 15.28
C GLU A 121 15.83 7.49 15.31
N GLY A 122 14.79 7.18 16.07
CA GLY A 122 13.61 8.04 16.13
C GLY A 122 12.41 7.38 16.79
N TRP A 123 11.27 8.03 16.63
CA TRP A 123 10.00 7.59 17.18
C TRP A 123 9.28 6.62 16.25
N TYR A 124 8.77 5.54 16.81
CA TYR A 124 7.97 4.54 16.10
C TYR A 124 6.63 4.30 16.80
N SER A 125 5.54 4.34 16.04
CA SER A 125 4.21 3.94 16.49
C SER A 125 3.87 2.55 15.96
N VAL A 126 3.64 1.60 16.86
CA VAL A 126 3.11 0.27 16.48
C VAL A 126 1.68 0.40 15.98
N ALA A 127 0.90 1.33 16.58
CA ALA A 127 -0.49 1.56 16.20
C ALA A 127 -0.66 2.11 14.78
N ASP A 128 0.24 3.00 14.34
CA ASP A 128 0.22 3.60 13.00
C ASP A 128 1.15 2.87 12.01
N GLU A 129 1.95 1.90 12.51
CA GLU A 129 2.99 1.19 11.76
C GLU A 129 3.91 2.14 10.98
N THR A 130 4.26 3.26 11.62
CA THR A 130 4.94 4.39 10.97
C THR A 130 5.98 5.01 11.90
N PHE A 131 7.01 5.58 11.28
CA PHE A 131 8.00 6.40 11.96
C PHE A 131 7.57 7.86 11.99
N PHE A 132 7.86 8.52 13.11
CA PHE A 132 7.55 9.92 13.35
C PHE A 132 8.81 10.72 13.67
N ARG A 133 8.80 12.00 13.31
CA ARG A 133 9.87 12.95 13.65
C ARG A 133 9.68 13.46 15.07
N ASP A 134 10.74 13.97 15.67
CA ASP A 134 10.65 14.66 16.98
C ASP A 134 9.61 15.79 16.97
N THR A 135 9.45 16.47 15.82
CA THR A 135 8.45 17.55 15.63
C THR A 135 7.00 17.06 15.66
N ASP A 136 6.77 15.81 15.32
CA ASP A 136 5.43 15.21 15.16
C ASP A 136 4.94 14.58 16.48
N VAL A 137 5.82 14.48 17.49
CA VAL A 137 5.57 13.87 18.80
C VAL A 137 5.59 14.94 19.88
N ASP A 138 4.77 14.78 20.92
CA ASP A 138 4.78 15.65 22.09
C ASP A 138 5.78 15.14 23.15
N ASP A 139 5.92 15.92 24.25
CA ASP A 139 6.84 15.59 25.35
C ASP A 139 6.47 14.31 26.12
N ASN A 140 5.26 13.77 25.92
CA ASN A 140 4.77 12.54 26.54
C ASN A 140 4.91 11.30 25.62
N GLY A 141 5.51 11.47 24.44
CA GLY A 141 5.62 10.38 23.46
C GLY A 141 4.29 10.07 22.78
N ILE A 142 3.48 11.09 22.50
CA ILE A 142 2.20 10.95 21.80
C ILE A 142 2.29 11.71 20.48
N VAL A 143 1.86 11.07 19.40
CA VAL A 143 1.78 11.67 18.06
C VAL A 143 0.69 12.75 18.06
N LYS A 144 1.04 13.98 17.72
CA LYS A 144 0.14 15.15 17.77
C LYS A 144 -1.07 15.01 16.84
N GLU A 145 -0.92 14.33 15.72
CA GLU A 145 -1.95 14.19 14.70
C GLU A 145 -2.91 13.01 15.00
N THR A 146 -2.37 11.87 15.43
CA THR A 146 -3.14 10.62 15.58
C THR A 146 -3.47 10.30 17.03
N GLY A 147 -2.77 10.89 18.00
CA GLY A 147 -2.87 10.54 19.41
C GLY A 147 -2.23 9.18 19.75
N ALA A 148 -1.53 8.56 18.81
CA ALA A 148 -0.90 7.27 19.01
C ALA A 148 0.33 7.39 19.92
N LYS A 149 0.53 6.39 20.77
CA LYS A 149 1.73 6.27 21.59
C LYS A 149 2.90 5.80 20.75
N VAL A 150 4.07 6.42 20.94
CA VAL A 150 5.32 6.06 20.27
C VAL A 150 6.41 5.69 21.29
N GLU A 151 7.35 4.91 20.82
CA GLU A 151 8.59 4.59 21.57
C GLU A 151 9.81 5.00 20.74
N ARG A 152 10.90 5.36 21.41
CA ARG A 152 12.15 5.69 20.74
C ARG A 152 12.92 4.41 20.47
N ILE A 153 13.24 4.19 19.20
CA ILE A 153 13.99 3.00 18.77
C ILE A 153 15.26 3.41 18.03
N SER A 154 16.25 2.53 18.09
CA SER A 154 17.47 2.59 17.28
C SER A 154 17.71 1.19 16.74
N GLU A 155 17.65 1.04 15.42
CA GLU A 155 17.85 -0.25 14.76
C GLU A 155 18.47 -0.10 13.37
N ASP A 156 19.22 -1.10 12.95
CA ASP A 156 19.67 -1.20 11.57
C ASP A 156 18.48 -1.55 10.67
N VAL A 157 18.24 -0.72 9.67
CA VAL A 157 17.14 -0.90 8.72
C VAL A 157 17.62 -0.71 7.29
N HIS A 158 16.92 -1.32 6.35
CA HIS A 158 17.07 -0.99 4.94
C HIS A 158 16.23 0.24 4.62
N TYR A 159 16.82 1.18 3.88
CA TYR A 159 16.16 2.37 3.37
C TYR A 159 15.96 2.26 1.86
N PHE A 160 14.80 2.71 1.39
CA PHE A 160 14.58 3.02 -0.02
C PHE A 160 14.84 4.51 -0.26
N ARG A 161 15.64 4.83 -1.31
CA ARG A 161 16.03 6.21 -1.68
C ARG A 161 14.90 7.02 -2.29
N LEU A 162 13.80 7.17 -1.59
CA LEU A 162 12.66 7.93 -2.08
C LEU A 162 13.03 9.38 -2.41
N SER A 163 13.96 9.98 -1.67
CA SER A 163 14.43 11.35 -1.89
C SER A 163 15.03 11.57 -3.29
N ALA A 164 15.61 10.55 -3.90
CA ALA A 164 16.20 10.63 -5.24
C ALA A 164 15.16 10.79 -6.36
N TYR A 165 13.89 10.51 -6.08
CA TYR A 165 12.82 10.47 -7.08
C TYR A 165 11.91 11.71 -7.07
N GLY A 166 12.09 12.64 -6.13
CA GLY A 166 11.20 13.79 -5.92
C GLY A 166 11.00 14.63 -7.19
N GLU A 167 12.07 15.05 -7.83
CA GLU A 167 12.00 15.90 -9.05
C GLU A 167 11.40 15.14 -10.22
N ARG A 168 11.81 13.89 -10.47
CA ARG A 168 11.24 13.05 -11.54
C ARG A 168 9.74 12.83 -11.36
N LEU A 169 9.31 12.60 -10.12
CA LEU A 169 7.91 12.40 -9.78
C LEU A 169 7.11 13.69 -9.97
N LYS A 170 7.64 14.82 -9.51
CA LYS A 170 7.04 16.16 -9.72
C LYS A 170 6.88 16.47 -11.21
N GLU A 171 7.92 16.24 -12.00
CA GLU A 171 7.87 16.44 -13.45
C GLU A 171 6.80 15.55 -14.11
N HIS A 172 6.74 14.27 -13.73
CA HIS A 172 5.72 13.35 -14.25
C HIS A 172 4.30 13.81 -13.90
N ILE A 173 4.04 14.22 -12.65
CA ILE A 173 2.73 14.70 -12.21
C ILE A 173 2.30 15.96 -12.98
N ILE A 174 3.24 16.86 -13.27
CA ILE A 174 2.96 18.11 -14.00
C ILE A 174 2.73 17.83 -15.49
N SER A 175 3.56 16.98 -16.10
CA SER A 175 3.52 16.70 -17.55
C SER A 175 2.43 15.70 -17.95
N THR A 176 1.83 14.98 -16.98
CA THR A 176 0.82 13.95 -17.24
C THR A 176 -0.52 14.33 -16.58
N PRO A 177 -1.33 15.19 -17.22
CA PRO A 177 -2.65 15.54 -16.70
C PRO A 177 -3.52 14.30 -16.49
N GLY A 178 -4.18 14.21 -15.32
CA GLY A 178 -5.00 13.07 -14.96
C GLY A 178 -4.25 11.88 -14.37
N PHE A 179 -2.93 11.94 -14.21
CA PHE A 179 -2.20 10.91 -13.46
C PHE A 179 -2.73 10.79 -12.02
N LEU A 180 -2.89 11.92 -11.33
CA LEU A 180 -3.48 12.01 -9.99
C LEU A 180 -4.86 12.67 -10.06
N ILE A 181 -5.89 12.01 -9.54
CA ILE A 181 -7.29 12.46 -9.57
C ILE A 181 -7.87 12.39 -8.14
N PRO A 182 -8.61 13.41 -7.70
CA PRO A 182 -8.89 14.72 -8.33
C PRO A 182 -7.73 15.72 -8.19
N ASP A 183 -7.87 16.88 -8.81
CA ASP A 183 -6.85 17.95 -8.75
C ASP A 183 -6.51 18.40 -7.33
N THR A 184 -7.46 18.36 -6.41
CA THR A 184 -7.21 18.65 -4.99
C THR A 184 -6.16 17.71 -4.41
N ARG A 185 -6.25 16.41 -4.69
CA ARG A 185 -5.25 15.41 -4.25
C ARG A 185 -3.92 15.60 -4.97
N ARG A 186 -3.95 15.90 -6.27
CA ARG A 186 -2.74 16.23 -7.03
C ARG A 186 -1.97 17.40 -6.39
N ASN A 187 -2.66 18.47 -6.02
CA ASN A 187 -2.04 19.64 -5.41
C ASN A 187 -1.45 19.33 -4.02
N GLU A 188 -2.12 18.48 -3.23
CA GLU A 188 -1.58 18.00 -1.93
C GLU A 188 -0.28 17.20 -2.12
N VAL A 189 -0.23 16.32 -3.14
CA VAL A 189 0.99 15.55 -3.45
C VAL A 189 2.12 16.45 -3.90
N LEU A 190 1.85 17.43 -4.76
CA LEU A 190 2.87 18.39 -5.18
C LEU A 190 3.43 19.20 -4.00
N ALA A 191 2.55 19.68 -3.11
CA ALA A 191 2.97 20.38 -1.88
C ALA A 191 3.77 19.46 -0.94
N PHE A 192 3.43 18.17 -0.87
CA PHE A 192 4.18 17.19 -0.08
C PHE A 192 5.58 16.95 -0.66
N ILE A 193 5.71 16.83 -1.98
CA ILE A 193 7.01 16.67 -2.66
C ILE A 193 7.88 17.92 -2.47
N GLU A 194 7.29 19.12 -2.53
CA GLU A 194 8.00 20.40 -2.35
C GLU A 194 8.58 20.58 -0.94
N GLN A 195 8.06 19.91 0.07
CA GLN A 195 8.65 19.87 1.41
C GLN A 195 9.94 19.04 1.47
N GLY A 196 10.29 18.34 0.38
CA GLY A 196 11.42 17.42 0.29
C GLY A 196 11.05 16.01 0.75
N LEU A 197 11.11 15.06 -0.19
CA LEU A 197 10.96 13.64 0.12
C LEU A 197 12.18 13.14 0.90
N ARG A 198 11.95 12.22 1.83
CA ARG A 198 12.99 11.55 2.60
C ARG A 198 13.00 10.07 2.31
N ASP A 199 14.17 9.45 2.47
CA ASP A 199 14.30 8.01 2.35
C ASP A 199 13.45 7.31 3.39
N ILE A 200 12.83 6.20 3.00
CA ILE A 200 11.89 5.44 3.81
C ILE A 200 12.55 4.15 4.29
N ALA A 201 12.48 3.89 5.60
CA ALA A 201 12.88 2.61 6.15
C ALA A 201 11.87 1.53 5.72
N ILE A 202 12.38 0.50 5.02
CA ILE A 202 11.60 -0.56 4.38
C ILE A 202 11.87 -1.95 4.96
N SER A 203 12.51 -2.03 6.09
CA SER A 203 12.63 -3.27 6.86
C SER A 203 12.37 -3.03 8.33
N ARG A 204 12.01 -4.09 9.05
CA ARG A 204 11.76 -4.13 10.49
C ARG A 204 12.36 -5.38 11.07
N LYS A 205 12.61 -5.38 12.38
CA LYS A 205 12.99 -6.59 13.12
C LYS A 205 11.94 -7.68 12.89
N ASN A 206 12.41 -8.91 12.61
CA ASN A 206 11.52 -10.05 12.41
C ASN A 206 10.90 -10.48 13.75
N ALA A 207 9.60 -10.30 13.86
CA ALA A 207 8.78 -10.74 14.99
C ALA A 207 8.07 -12.10 14.73
N GLY A 208 8.47 -12.81 13.68
CA GLY A 208 7.93 -14.14 13.32
C GLY A 208 6.79 -14.14 12.31
N TRP A 209 6.40 -12.95 11.77
CA TRP A 209 5.40 -12.83 10.73
C TRP A 209 5.77 -11.72 9.74
N GLY A 210 5.80 -12.04 8.45
CA GLY A 210 6.20 -11.13 7.37
C GLY A 210 7.09 -11.81 6.34
N ILE A 211 7.49 -11.06 5.32
CA ILE A 211 8.42 -11.53 4.30
C ILE A 211 9.85 -11.24 4.77
N GLU A 212 10.64 -12.27 4.97
CA GLU A 212 12.05 -12.10 5.35
C GLU A 212 12.82 -11.32 4.29
N VAL A 213 13.65 -10.39 4.76
CA VAL A 213 14.57 -9.64 3.88
C VAL A 213 15.55 -10.61 3.23
N PRO A 214 15.72 -10.58 1.90
CA PRO A 214 16.71 -11.41 1.23
C PRO A 214 18.13 -11.24 1.82
N GLY A 215 18.72 -12.34 2.29
CA GLY A 215 20.04 -12.33 2.93
C GLY A 215 20.08 -11.95 4.40
N ASP A 216 18.96 -11.52 5.00
CA ASP A 216 18.88 -11.19 6.44
C ASP A 216 17.54 -11.63 7.06
N ALA A 217 17.46 -12.88 7.50
CA ALA A 217 16.26 -13.45 8.14
C ALA A 217 15.95 -12.81 9.51
N SER A 218 16.84 -11.99 10.08
CA SER A 218 16.56 -11.25 11.32
C SER A 218 15.59 -10.09 11.10
N LYS A 219 15.29 -9.75 9.83
CA LYS A 219 14.42 -8.65 9.41
C LYS A 219 13.32 -9.12 8.47
N VAL A 220 12.21 -8.42 8.49
CA VAL A 220 11.10 -8.55 7.55
C VAL A 220 10.95 -7.27 6.74
N VAL A 221 10.44 -7.41 5.53
CA VAL A 221 10.09 -6.29 4.66
C VAL A 221 8.95 -5.50 5.29
N TYR A 222 9.04 -4.17 5.22
CA TYR A 222 8.02 -3.25 5.73
C TYR A 222 6.70 -3.40 4.96
N VAL A 223 5.62 -3.45 5.70
CA VAL A 223 4.28 -3.77 5.19
C VAL A 223 3.87 -2.92 3.98
N TRP A 224 4.10 -1.61 3.97
CA TRP A 224 3.74 -0.76 2.83
C TRP A 224 4.60 -0.99 1.59
N PHE A 225 5.88 -1.35 1.78
CA PHE A 225 6.72 -1.74 0.64
C PHE A 225 6.25 -3.07 0.06
N ASP A 226 5.93 -4.03 0.90
CA ASP A 226 5.33 -5.32 0.54
C ASP A 226 3.98 -5.13 -0.17
N ALA A 227 3.05 -4.47 0.49
CA ALA A 227 1.68 -4.31 0.01
C ALA A 227 1.58 -3.69 -1.40
N LEU A 228 2.38 -2.66 -1.70
CA LEU A 228 2.34 -1.97 -3.01
C LEU A 228 2.74 -2.88 -4.18
N ILE A 229 3.53 -3.91 -3.94
CA ILE A 229 4.00 -4.84 -4.98
C ILE A 229 2.88 -5.79 -5.47
N ASN A 230 1.76 -5.90 -4.75
CA ASN A 230 0.64 -6.74 -5.15
C ASN A 230 0.18 -6.48 -6.59
N TYR A 231 0.22 -5.24 -7.03
CA TYR A 231 -0.19 -4.83 -8.38
C TYR A 231 0.68 -5.41 -9.48
N LEU A 232 2.00 -5.51 -9.25
CA LEU A 232 2.93 -6.18 -10.16
C LEU A 232 2.78 -7.69 -10.10
N THR A 233 2.63 -8.24 -8.90
CA THR A 233 2.40 -9.69 -8.72
C THR A 233 1.24 -10.17 -9.57
N GLU A 234 0.12 -9.45 -9.51
CA GLU A 234 -1.08 -9.83 -10.26
C GLU A 234 -0.91 -9.67 -11.77
N SER A 235 -0.11 -8.73 -12.24
CA SER A 235 0.22 -8.61 -13.67
C SER A 235 1.02 -9.80 -14.19
N GLY A 236 1.61 -10.59 -13.30
CA GLY A 236 2.50 -11.71 -13.62
C GLY A 236 3.97 -11.32 -13.75
N TRP A 237 4.33 -10.06 -13.48
CA TRP A 237 5.74 -9.63 -13.47
C TRP A 237 6.51 -10.33 -12.35
N PRO A 238 7.79 -10.68 -12.53
CA PRO A 238 8.59 -10.57 -13.76
C PRO A 238 8.52 -11.82 -14.65
N ASN A 239 7.84 -12.88 -14.20
CA ASN A 239 7.99 -14.25 -14.75
C ASN A 239 7.06 -14.55 -15.95
N ASN A 240 5.92 -13.87 -16.06
CA ASN A 240 5.02 -14.05 -17.20
C ASN A 240 5.44 -13.14 -18.35
N PRO A 241 5.86 -13.66 -19.52
CA PRO A 241 6.25 -12.82 -20.66
C PRO A 241 5.15 -11.85 -21.13
N ALA A 242 3.89 -12.14 -20.81
CA ALA A 242 2.74 -11.33 -21.20
C ALA A 242 2.31 -10.31 -20.13
N TRP A 243 3.09 -10.11 -19.06
CA TRP A 243 2.76 -9.18 -17.96
C TRP A 243 2.42 -7.77 -18.45
N ASN A 244 3.08 -7.30 -19.52
CA ASN A 244 2.85 -5.99 -20.12
C ASN A 244 1.52 -5.85 -20.87
N GLN A 245 0.76 -6.93 -21.04
CA GLN A 245 -0.63 -6.86 -21.54
C GLN A 245 -1.59 -6.39 -20.45
N THR A 246 -1.25 -6.61 -19.18
CA THR A 246 -2.03 -6.20 -18.01
C THR A 246 -1.44 -4.93 -17.36
N TRP A 247 -0.10 -4.82 -17.26
CA TRP A 247 0.58 -3.65 -16.75
C TRP A 247 0.94 -2.63 -17.86
N PRO A 248 0.88 -1.31 -17.67
CA PRO A 248 0.54 -0.61 -16.42
C PRO A 248 -0.96 -0.65 -16.10
N ALA A 249 -1.27 -0.53 -14.79
CA ALA A 249 -2.65 -0.41 -14.34
C ALA A 249 -3.32 0.81 -14.98
N THR A 250 -4.60 0.64 -15.36
CA THR A 250 -5.41 1.74 -15.87
C THR A 250 -5.78 2.70 -14.74
N ALA A 251 -6.18 2.17 -13.58
CA ALA A 251 -6.46 2.99 -12.41
C ALA A 251 -6.25 2.22 -11.12
N HIS A 252 -5.61 2.87 -10.15
CA HIS A 252 -5.61 2.51 -8.73
C HIS A 252 -6.62 3.40 -8.01
N LEU A 253 -7.68 2.84 -7.43
CA LEU A 253 -8.70 3.57 -6.67
C LEU A 253 -8.49 3.37 -5.18
N MET A 254 -8.51 4.44 -4.39
CA MET A 254 -8.29 4.36 -2.94
C MET A 254 -8.87 5.54 -2.17
N ALA A 255 -8.97 5.38 -0.87
CA ALA A 255 -9.29 6.47 0.03
C ALA A 255 -8.06 7.38 0.28
N LYS A 256 -8.29 8.59 0.74
CA LYS A 256 -7.29 9.68 0.79
C LYS A 256 -6.10 9.41 1.71
N GLU A 257 -6.26 8.61 2.76
CA GLU A 257 -5.24 8.38 3.80
C GLU A 257 -3.99 7.69 3.30
N ILE A 258 -4.14 6.81 2.29
CA ILE A 258 -3.03 6.07 1.69
C ILE A 258 -2.60 6.63 0.34
N PHE A 259 -3.25 7.72 -0.10
CA PHE A 259 -3.02 8.31 -1.42
C PHE A 259 -1.66 8.98 -1.51
N THR A 260 -1.41 10.02 -0.70
CA THR A 260 -0.24 10.90 -0.87
C THR A 260 1.07 10.19 -0.59
N ARG A 261 1.22 9.56 0.59
CA ARG A 261 2.49 8.98 1.02
C ARG A 261 2.86 7.70 0.28
N PHE A 262 1.87 6.91 -0.12
CA PHE A 262 2.13 5.57 -0.66
C PHE A 262 1.87 5.49 -2.16
N HIS A 263 0.63 5.67 -2.61
CA HIS A 263 0.28 5.40 -4.00
C HIS A 263 0.64 6.52 -4.97
N ALA A 264 0.76 7.75 -4.50
CA ALA A 264 1.16 8.89 -5.32
C ALA A 264 2.63 9.28 -5.19
N THR A 265 3.38 8.71 -4.21
CA THR A 265 4.83 8.98 -4.05
C THR A 265 5.66 7.71 -3.99
N LEU A 266 5.51 6.87 -2.95
CA LEU A 266 6.36 5.68 -2.79
C LEU A 266 6.21 4.70 -3.98
N TRP A 267 4.99 4.34 -4.34
CA TRP A 267 4.72 3.39 -5.41
C TRP A 267 5.27 3.83 -6.78
N PRO A 268 4.99 5.04 -7.27
CA PRO A 268 5.59 5.51 -8.50
C PRO A 268 7.12 5.60 -8.44
N ALA A 269 7.71 5.97 -7.30
CA ALA A 269 9.15 6.00 -7.14
C ALA A 269 9.78 4.59 -7.21
N MET A 270 9.15 3.58 -6.60
CA MET A 270 9.58 2.18 -6.73
C MET A 270 9.53 1.71 -8.19
N LEU A 271 8.47 2.05 -8.91
CA LEU A 271 8.36 1.72 -10.33
C LEU A 271 9.41 2.44 -11.18
N MET A 272 9.71 3.70 -10.89
CA MET A 272 10.78 4.45 -11.55
C MET A 272 12.16 3.82 -11.29
N ALA A 273 12.40 3.33 -10.08
CA ALA A 273 13.63 2.64 -9.70
C ALA A 273 13.77 1.28 -10.41
N LEU A 274 12.65 0.59 -10.63
CA LEU A 274 12.59 -0.66 -11.40
C LEU A 274 12.58 -0.45 -12.93
N GLU A 275 12.60 0.80 -13.39
CA GLU A 275 12.45 1.17 -14.82
C GLU A 275 11.15 0.63 -15.45
N LEU A 276 10.09 0.56 -14.65
CA LEU A 276 8.78 0.09 -15.08
C LEU A 276 7.81 1.25 -15.38
N PRO A 277 6.85 1.06 -16.30
CA PRO A 277 5.83 2.06 -16.57
C PRO A 277 4.99 2.36 -15.33
N LEU A 278 4.63 3.63 -15.12
CA LEU A 278 3.73 4.05 -14.07
C LEU A 278 2.26 3.72 -14.41
N PRO A 279 1.37 3.57 -13.41
CA PRO A 279 -0.08 3.45 -13.65
C PRO A 279 -0.59 4.69 -14.39
N LYS A 280 -1.67 4.54 -15.17
CA LYS A 280 -2.22 5.68 -15.92
C LYS A 280 -2.90 6.68 -14.99
N HIS A 281 -3.61 6.19 -13.98
CA HIS A 281 -4.36 7.02 -13.04
C HIS A 281 -4.21 6.48 -11.61
N VAL A 282 -4.07 7.38 -10.64
CA VAL A 282 -4.25 7.12 -9.21
C VAL A 282 -5.40 8.00 -8.74
N VAL A 283 -6.49 7.37 -8.28
CA VAL A 283 -7.76 8.04 -7.99
C VAL A 283 -8.05 7.99 -6.49
N GLY A 284 -8.08 9.16 -5.87
CA GLY A 284 -8.33 9.28 -4.42
C GLY A 284 -9.74 9.79 -4.13
N HIS A 285 -10.51 9.03 -3.34
CA HIS A 285 -11.81 9.50 -2.84
C HIS A 285 -11.74 9.95 -1.37
N GLY A 286 -12.74 10.70 -0.93
CA GLY A 286 -12.88 11.14 0.47
C GLY A 286 -13.42 10.02 1.37
N TRP A 287 -13.52 10.32 2.66
CA TRP A 287 -14.14 9.43 3.64
C TRP A 287 -15.65 9.52 3.62
N TRP A 288 -16.29 8.46 4.05
CA TRP A 288 -17.66 8.55 4.53
C TRP A 288 -17.67 9.28 5.86
N VAL A 289 -18.56 10.25 5.96
CA VAL A 289 -18.77 11.02 7.18
C VAL A 289 -20.21 10.81 7.61
N VAL A 290 -20.41 10.31 8.82
CA VAL A 290 -21.74 10.20 9.43
C VAL A 290 -22.02 11.51 10.16
N ARG A 291 -23.20 12.11 9.91
CA ARG A 291 -23.69 13.25 10.66
C ARG A 291 -24.74 12.75 11.64
N ASP A 292 -24.57 13.06 12.91
CA ASP A 292 -25.65 13.00 13.89
C ASP A 292 -26.32 14.38 14.07
N GLU A 293 -27.26 14.48 15.00
CA GLU A 293 -27.96 15.74 15.29
C GLU A 293 -27.07 16.82 15.87
N GLU A 294 -25.87 16.49 16.37
CA GLU A 294 -24.91 17.39 17.02
C GLU A 294 -23.73 17.79 16.12
N GLY A 295 -23.52 17.15 14.97
CA GLY A 295 -22.44 17.49 14.02
C GLY A 295 -21.86 16.32 13.22
N LEU A 296 -20.58 16.43 12.84
CA LEU A 296 -19.82 15.44 12.10
C LEU A 296 -19.17 14.44 13.08
N LEU A 297 -19.56 13.18 13.00
CA LEU A 297 -18.78 12.08 13.57
C LEU A 297 -17.78 11.60 12.50
N GLY A 298 -16.49 11.78 12.76
CA GLY A 298 -15.40 11.37 11.89
C GLY A 298 -15.17 9.87 11.84
#